data_5c8c307e6c5485b0be4a9deec1177132
#
_entry.id   5c8c307e6c5485b0be4a9deec1177132
#
_cell.length_a   1.000
_cell.length_b   1.000
_cell.length_c   1.000
_cell.angle_alpha   90.00
_cell.angle_beta   90.00
_cell.angle_gamma   90.00
#
_symmetry.space_group_name_H-M   'P 1'
#
loop_
_entity.id
_entity.type
_entity.pdbx_description
1 polymer ?
#
loop_
_entity_poly.entity_id
_entity_poly.type
_entity_poly.pdbx_seq_one_letter_code
_entity_poly.pdbx_strand_id
1 'polypeptide(L)'
;KHFRKGGGVDKAILKRIFASGTNDRDRAVIEQKVDIYGTAINIVMNKYIMNSPLRRAHFLGQGAVESSRLRSMQEKSQYQTVDENGRPVGGGIVPDSLRDENSDLGHWYGAIETEVDGYFSGVKYNSGGGRIAGSYDWILGNCDTEDAQKFRGRGFKQLTGRSNYAEYWVYRAWIDTNSFTAKWWEDPLWRLHDRRRLTRIPANIEEPHRVTRSEYNCIDTGGFFIVKTVDRRGTRSSITRAMDQDSEVIH
;
A
#
# COMPACT_ATOMS: atom_id res chain seq x y z
N LYS A 1 -32.24 8.18 -13.95
CA LYS A 1 -30.78 8.06 -13.80
C LYS A 1 -30.42 6.62 -14.17
N HIS A 2 -30.13 6.37 -15.43
CA HIS A 2 -29.75 5.04 -15.91
C HIS A 2 -28.25 4.85 -15.69
N PHE A 3 -27.88 4.23 -14.57
CA PHE A 3 -26.61 3.54 -14.50
C PHE A 3 -26.72 2.35 -15.46
N ARG A 4 -26.15 2.50 -16.65
CA ARG A 4 -25.85 1.32 -17.47
C ARG A 4 -25.05 0.38 -16.57
N LYS A 5 -25.52 -0.85 -16.39
CA LYS A 5 -24.73 -1.95 -15.82
C LYS A 5 -23.47 -2.09 -16.67
N GLY A 6 -22.44 -1.36 -16.30
CA GLY A 6 -21.10 -1.61 -16.83
C GLY A 6 -20.76 -3.02 -16.41
N GLY A 7 -20.72 -3.94 -17.35
CA GLY A 7 -20.44 -5.34 -17.05
C GLY A 7 -19.13 -5.43 -16.29
N GLY A 8 -19.16 -5.98 -15.09
CA GLY A 8 -17.96 -6.25 -14.31
C GLY A 8 -17.06 -7.22 -15.07
N VAL A 9 -15.81 -7.31 -14.68
CA VAL A 9 -14.91 -8.36 -15.19
C VAL A 9 -15.29 -9.67 -14.52
N ASP A 10 -15.59 -10.68 -15.33
CA ASP A 10 -15.93 -12.01 -14.85
C ASP A 10 -14.78 -12.57 -13.97
N LYS A 11 -15.13 -13.33 -12.91
CA LYS A 11 -14.13 -13.95 -12.03
C LYS A 11 -13.21 -14.90 -12.78
N ALA A 12 -13.70 -15.61 -13.79
CA ALA A 12 -12.86 -16.47 -14.62
C ALA A 12 -11.81 -15.65 -15.40
N ILE A 13 -12.17 -14.48 -15.86
CA ILE A 13 -11.23 -13.55 -16.51
C ILE A 13 -10.22 -13.03 -15.50
N LEU A 14 -10.67 -12.62 -14.29
CA LEU A 14 -9.76 -12.19 -13.22
C LEU A 14 -8.78 -13.29 -12.84
N LYS A 15 -9.23 -14.54 -12.71
CA LYS A 15 -8.37 -15.70 -12.46
C LYS A 15 -7.30 -15.83 -13.54
N ARG A 16 -7.66 -15.73 -14.81
CA ARG A 16 -6.69 -15.76 -15.91
C ARG A 16 -5.68 -14.62 -15.85
N ILE A 17 -6.12 -13.40 -15.51
CA ILE A 17 -5.24 -12.24 -15.42
C ILE A 17 -4.24 -12.41 -14.28
N PHE A 18 -4.71 -12.71 -13.08
CA PHE A 18 -3.87 -12.77 -11.90
C PHE A 18 -3.02 -14.03 -11.82
N ALA A 19 -3.49 -15.17 -12.33
CA ALA A 19 -2.78 -16.43 -12.29
C ALA A 19 -1.94 -16.74 -13.55
N SER A 20 -1.90 -15.83 -14.52
CA SER A 20 -1.10 -16.01 -15.74
C SER A 20 0.38 -16.21 -15.44
N GLY A 21 0.99 -17.23 -16.03
CA GLY A 21 2.41 -17.51 -15.90
C GLY A 21 2.86 -17.97 -14.50
N THR A 22 1.94 -18.47 -13.67
CA THR A 22 2.26 -19.04 -12.36
C THR A 22 2.28 -20.57 -12.40
N ASN A 23 3.00 -21.20 -11.47
CA ASN A 23 2.93 -22.64 -11.23
C ASN A 23 1.58 -23.03 -10.63
N ASP A 24 1.25 -24.33 -10.64
CA ASP A 24 -0.07 -24.81 -10.20
C ASP A 24 -0.37 -24.52 -8.73
N ARG A 25 0.63 -24.57 -7.84
CA ARG A 25 0.46 -24.27 -6.42
C ARG A 25 0.08 -22.81 -6.21
N ASP A 26 0.80 -21.89 -6.84
CA ASP A 26 0.52 -20.47 -6.75
C ASP A 26 -0.80 -20.11 -7.43
N ARG A 27 -1.12 -20.78 -8.53
CA ARG A 27 -2.39 -20.62 -9.24
C ARG A 27 -3.57 -20.88 -8.34
N ALA A 28 -3.59 -22.00 -7.63
CA ALA A 28 -4.69 -22.33 -6.72
C ALA A 28 -4.88 -21.27 -5.62
N VAL A 29 -3.79 -20.76 -5.04
CA VAL A 29 -3.84 -19.70 -4.05
C VAL A 29 -4.39 -18.40 -4.64
N ILE A 30 -3.92 -18.01 -5.84
CA ILE A 30 -4.37 -16.79 -6.51
C ILE A 30 -5.85 -16.88 -6.89
N GLU A 31 -6.30 -18.01 -7.40
CA GLU A 31 -7.70 -18.21 -7.74
C GLU A 31 -8.62 -18.09 -6.53
N GLN A 32 -8.21 -18.67 -5.39
CA GLN A 32 -8.91 -18.46 -4.11
C GLN A 32 -8.96 -16.99 -3.72
N LYS A 33 -7.86 -16.24 -3.89
CA LYS A 33 -7.83 -14.78 -3.62
C LYS A 33 -8.75 -14.00 -4.56
N VAL A 34 -8.86 -14.40 -5.83
CA VAL A 34 -9.84 -13.81 -6.76
C VAL A 34 -11.27 -14.08 -6.30
N ASP A 35 -11.57 -15.25 -5.74
CA ASP A 35 -12.89 -15.53 -5.20
C ASP A 35 -13.24 -14.61 -4.02
N ILE A 36 -12.25 -14.25 -3.21
CA ILE A 36 -12.37 -13.31 -2.09
C ILE A 36 -12.53 -11.86 -2.60
N TYR A 37 -11.59 -11.38 -3.40
CA TYR A 37 -11.49 -9.96 -3.76
C TYR A 37 -12.23 -9.56 -5.04
N GLY A 38 -12.63 -10.52 -5.90
CA GLY A 38 -13.17 -10.22 -7.23
C GLY A 38 -14.41 -9.34 -7.23
N THR A 39 -15.29 -9.51 -6.26
CA THR A 39 -16.47 -8.64 -6.10
C THR A 39 -16.06 -7.21 -5.75
N ALA A 40 -15.15 -7.04 -4.80
CA ALA A 40 -14.63 -5.72 -4.42
C ALA A 40 -13.90 -5.03 -5.59
N ILE A 41 -13.13 -5.77 -6.38
CA ILE A 41 -12.46 -5.26 -7.60
C ILE A 41 -13.50 -4.66 -8.55
N ASN A 42 -14.59 -5.36 -8.83
CA ASN A 42 -15.64 -4.86 -9.72
C ASN A 42 -16.35 -3.63 -9.14
N ILE A 43 -16.67 -3.62 -7.85
CA ILE A 43 -17.29 -2.47 -7.17
C ILE A 43 -16.39 -1.24 -7.29
N VAL A 44 -15.10 -1.41 -7.02
CA VAL A 44 -14.13 -0.31 -7.07
C VAL A 44 -13.92 0.17 -8.51
N MET A 45 -13.78 -0.72 -9.47
CA MET A 45 -13.70 -0.32 -10.89
C MET A 45 -14.91 0.50 -11.32
N ASN A 46 -16.10 0.12 -10.89
CA ASN A 46 -17.32 0.89 -11.19
C ASN A 46 -17.33 2.25 -10.47
N LYS A 47 -16.97 2.29 -9.18
CA LYS A 47 -16.90 3.53 -8.39
C LYS A 47 -15.99 4.57 -9.04
N TYR A 48 -14.83 4.13 -9.54
CA TYR A 48 -13.82 5.02 -10.12
C TYR A 48 -13.89 5.12 -11.66
N ILE A 49 -15.00 4.69 -12.25
CA ILE A 49 -15.30 4.83 -13.70
C ILE A 49 -14.18 4.19 -14.56
N MET A 50 -13.70 3.02 -14.15
CA MET A 50 -12.75 2.24 -14.95
C MET A 50 -13.50 1.44 -16.01
N ASN A 51 -14.08 2.15 -16.96
CA ASN A 51 -15.03 1.61 -17.96
C ASN A 51 -14.36 1.23 -19.29
N SER A 52 -13.14 1.72 -19.56
CA SER A 52 -12.39 1.33 -20.75
C SER A 52 -11.50 0.11 -20.49
N PRO A 53 -11.21 -0.73 -21.51
CA PRO A 53 -10.28 -1.85 -21.39
C PRO A 53 -8.90 -1.41 -20.88
N LEU A 54 -8.42 -0.25 -21.33
CA LEU A 54 -7.10 0.26 -20.97
C LEU A 54 -7.04 0.68 -19.49
N ARG A 55 -8.03 1.42 -18.97
CA ARG A 55 -8.09 1.76 -17.54
C ARG A 55 -8.15 0.51 -16.68
N ARG A 56 -8.92 -0.51 -17.09
CA ARG A 56 -8.99 -1.80 -16.39
C ARG A 56 -7.64 -2.52 -16.41
N ALA A 57 -6.97 -2.56 -17.57
CA ALA A 57 -5.66 -3.19 -17.69
C ALA A 57 -4.62 -2.54 -16.77
N HIS A 58 -4.54 -1.21 -16.74
CA HIS A 58 -3.65 -0.49 -15.84
C HIS A 58 -3.97 -0.74 -14.38
N PHE A 59 -5.25 -0.65 -14.00
CA PHE A 59 -5.67 -0.88 -12.62
C PHE A 59 -5.32 -2.30 -12.13
N LEU A 60 -5.69 -3.30 -12.93
CA LEU A 60 -5.46 -4.71 -12.58
C LEU A 60 -3.97 -5.07 -12.66
N GLY A 61 -3.27 -4.61 -13.69
CA GLY A 61 -1.85 -4.90 -13.89
C GLY A 61 -0.98 -4.34 -12.76
N GLN A 62 -1.14 -3.06 -12.43
CA GLN A 62 -0.41 -2.48 -11.32
C GLN A 62 -0.80 -3.12 -9.99
N GLY A 63 -2.10 -3.35 -9.75
CA GLY A 63 -2.53 -4.05 -8.55
C GLY A 63 -1.97 -5.46 -8.43
N ALA A 64 -1.82 -6.15 -9.55
CA ALA A 64 -1.19 -7.48 -9.57
C ALA A 64 0.28 -7.42 -9.12
N VAL A 65 1.03 -6.41 -9.55
CA VAL A 65 2.43 -6.23 -9.14
C VAL A 65 2.52 -5.90 -7.65
N GLU A 66 1.83 -4.87 -7.21
CA GLU A 66 1.91 -4.35 -5.84
C GLU A 66 1.41 -5.33 -4.77
N SER A 67 0.38 -6.11 -5.08
CA SER A 67 -0.21 -7.10 -4.18
C SER A 67 0.36 -8.51 -4.33
N SER A 68 1.45 -8.67 -5.09
CA SER A 68 1.94 -10.00 -5.46
C SER A 68 0.82 -10.89 -6.01
N ARG A 69 0.03 -10.36 -6.93
CA ARG A 69 -1.13 -11.05 -7.53
C ARG A 69 -2.20 -11.43 -6.50
N LEU A 70 -2.61 -10.48 -5.68
CA LEU A 70 -3.57 -10.63 -4.57
C LEU A 70 -3.11 -11.50 -3.40
N ARG A 71 -1.90 -12.05 -3.44
CA ARG A 71 -1.38 -12.90 -2.36
C ARG A 71 -1.02 -12.13 -1.10
N SER A 72 -0.67 -10.85 -1.23
CA SER A 72 -0.27 -10.00 -0.11
C SER A 72 -0.99 -8.65 -0.18
N MET A 73 -1.94 -8.45 0.70
CA MET A 73 -2.62 -7.15 0.89
C MET A 73 -2.02 -6.33 2.02
N GLN A 74 -0.99 -6.83 2.66
CA GLN A 74 -0.22 -6.14 3.67
C GLN A 74 1.24 -6.56 3.58
N GLU A 75 2.13 -5.59 3.63
CA GLU A 75 3.57 -5.82 3.68
C GLU A 75 3.91 -6.60 4.95
N LYS A 76 4.57 -7.74 4.77
CA LYS A 76 4.95 -8.60 5.88
C LYS A 76 6.23 -8.10 6.51
N SER A 77 6.30 -8.19 7.82
CA SER A 77 7.54 -7.94 8.54
C SER A 77 8.60 -8.98 8.17
N GLN A 78 9.83 -8.53 8.13
CA GLN A 78 10.97 -9.35 7.81
C GLN A 78 12.03 -9.13 8.88
N TYR A 79 12.88 -10.11 9.08
CA TYR A 79 14.09 -9.97 9.87
C TYR A 79 15.31 -10.04 8.96
N GLN A 80 16.39 -9.42 9.39
CA GLN A 80 17.66 -9.47 8.72
C GLN A 80 18.73 -9.88 9.74
N THR A 81 19.47 -10.95 9.43
CA THR A 81 20.67 -11.29 10.17
C THR A 81 21.86 -10.58 9.58
N VAL A 82 22.68 -10.03 10.42
CA VAL A 82 23.90 -9.31 10.01
C VAL A 82 25.12 -9.97 10.64
N ASP A 83 26.26 -9.88 9.96
CA ASP A 83 27.57 -10.27 10.50
C ASP A 83 28.10 -9.25 11.53
N GLU A 84 29.26 -9.52 12.08
CA GLU A 84 29.94 -8.64 13.05
C GLU A 84 30.26 -7.23 12.52
N ASN A 85 30.25 -7.03 11.20
CA ASN A 85 30.45 -5.75 10.54
C ASN A 85 29.12 -5.07 10.13
N GLY A 86 27.97 -5.62 10.55
CA GLY A 86 26.65 -5.11 10.21
C GLY A 86 26.22 -5.40 8.76
N ARG A 87 26.90 -6.32 8.06
CA ARG A 87 26.55 -6.69 6.69
C ARG A 87 25.48 -7.78 6.71
N PRO A 88 24.46 -7.69 5.82
CA PRO A 88 23.45 -8.72 5.72
C PRO A 88 24.04 -10.06 5.31
N VAL A 89 23.83 -11.09 6.13
CA VAL A 89 24.22 -12.48 5.88
C VAL A 89 23.03 -13.41 5.73
N GLY A 90 21.84 -12.93 6.03
CA GLY A 90 20.61 -13.70 5.93
C GLY A 90 19.40 -12.86 6.29
N GLY A 91 18.26 -13.50 6.30
CA GLY A 91 17.00 -12.89 6.67
C GLY A 91 15.81 -13.68 6.14
N GLY A 92 14.64 -13.26 6.45
CA GLY A 92 13.41 -13.90 6.01
C GLY A 92 12.15 -13.21 6.50
N ILE A 93 11.03 -13.78 6.12
CA ILE A 93 9.72 -13.33 6.62
C ILE A 93 9.52 -13.90 8.02
N VAL A 94 9.12 -13.04 8.96
CA VAL A 94 8.78 -13.48 10.33
C VAL A 94 7.62 -14.47 10.25
N PRO A 95 7.76 -15.70 10.80
CA PRO A 95 6.70 -16.69 10.81
C PRO A 95 5.46 -16.21 11.55
N ASP A 96 4.28 -16.57 11.04
CA ASP A 96 3.01 -16.18 11.66
C ASP A 96 2.88 -16.66 13.10
N SER A 97 3.49 -17.81 13.43
CA SER A 97 3.53 -18.36 14.81
C SER A 97 4.29 -17.49 15.82
N LEU A 98 5.11 -16.56 15.35
CA LEU A 98 5.87 -15.66 16.20
C LEU A 98 5.25 -14.25 16.26
N ARG A 99 4.06 -14.05 15.74
CA ARG A 99 3.38 -12.75 15.72
C ARG A 99 2.33 -12.67 16.80
N ASP A 100 2.03 -11.44 17.22
CA ASP A 100 0.99 -11.22 18.21
C ASP A 100 -0.38 -11.59 17.64
N GLU A 101 -0.94 -12.67 18.16
CA GLU A 101 -2.27 -13.16 17.79
C GLU A 101 -3.40 -12.24 18.28
N ASN A 102 -3.13 -11.39 19.27
CA ASN A 102 -4.13 -10.47 19.82
C ASN A 102 -4.27 -9.17 19.02
N SER A 103 -3.34 -8.88 18.14
CA SER A 103 -3.63 -7.83 17.18
C SER A 103 -4.63 -8.39 16.18
N ASP A 104 -5.86 -7.87 16.18
CA ASP A 104 -6.86 -8.18 15.16
C ASP A 104 -6.36 -7.97 13.76
N LEU A 105 -5.17 -7.58 13.65
CA LEU A 105 -4.48 -7.23 12.49
C LEU A 105 -3.56 -8.25 12.07
N GLY A 106 -3.53 -9.25 12.81
CA GLY A 106 -2.61 -10.28 12.63
C GLY A 106 -1.31 -9.68 12.13
N HIS A 107 -0.29 -9.60 12.85
CA HIS A 107 1.00 -9.49 12.27
C HIS A 107 1.39 -8.19 11.54
N TRP A 108 0.70 -7.15 11.77
CA TRP A 108 0.98 -5.89 11.09
C TRP A 108 1.96 -4.98 11.84
N TYR A 109 2.08 -5.20 13.11
CA TYR A 109 3.21 -4.76 13.89
C TYR A 109 4.04 -5.96 14.24
N GLY A 110 5.27 -5.90 14.15
CA GLY A 110 6.09 -6.85 14.80
C GLY A 110 5.91 -6.74 16.30
N ALA A 111 5.11 -7.58 16.84
CA ALA A 111 5.02 -7.72 18.27
C ALA A 111 6.21 -8.50 18.84
N ILE A 112 7.18 -8.84 18.02
CA ILE A 112 8.33 -9.64 18.37
C ILE A 112 9.54 -8.75 18.33
N GLU A 113 10.38 -8.85 19.35
CA GLU A 113 11.67 -8.16 19.40
C GLU A 113 12.52 -8.37 18.15
N THR A 114 12.35 -9.50 17.46
CA THR A 114 13.03 -9.84 16.21
C THR A 114 12.36 -9.25 14.98
N GLU A 115 11.09 -8.84 15.06
CA GLU A 115 10.41 -8.07 14.04
C GLU A 115 10.73 -6.60 14.24
N VAL A 116 11.98 -6.33 14.23
CA VAL A 116 12.56 -5.09 14.62
C VAL A 116 11.94 -3.96 13.83
N ASP A 117 11.57 -2.90 14.50
CA ASP A 117 11.38 -1.57 13.92
C ASP A 117 12.46 -1.24 12.90
N GLY A 118 13.64 -1.73 13.10
CA GLY A 118 14.75 -1.67 12.17
C GLY A 118 14.49 -2.19 10.77
N TYR A 119 13.55 -3.12 10.53
CA TYR A 119 13.26 -3.52 9.15
C TYR A 119 12.63 -2.40 8.33
N PHE A 120 11.69 -1.65 8.89
CA PHE A 120 11.03 -0.55 8.20
C PHE A 120 11.74 0.79 8.41
N SER A 121 12.44 0.96 9.50
CA SER A 121 13.17 2.18 9.89
C SER A 121 14.63 2.15 9.49
N GLY A 122 15.27 1.00 9.49
CA GLY A 122 16.68 0.82 9.17
C GLY A 122 17.01 0.88 7.69
N VAL A 123 18.29 1.01 7.40
CA VAL A 123 18.81 0.89 6.06
C VAL A 123 18.64 -0.53 5.56
N LYS A 124 17.99 -0.70 4.43
CA LYS A 124 17.76 -2.02 3.80
C LYS A 124 18.83 -2.32 2.76
N TYR A 125 19.15 -3.61 2.63
CA TYR A 125 20.07 -4.11 1.61
C TYR A 125 19.40 -5.23 0.82
N ASN A 126 19.70 -5.33 -0.47
CA ASN A 126 19.29 -6.47 -1.28
C ASN A 126 20.19 -7.69 -1.01
N SER A 127 19.83 -8.83 -1.59
CA SER A 127 20.61 -10.07 -1.45
C SER A 127 22.04 -9.99 -1.98
N GLY A 128 22.35 -9.00 -2.82
CA GLY A 128 23.70 -8.72 -3.33
C GLY A 128 24.47 -7.72 -2.49
N GLY A 129 23.97 -7.32 -1.31
CA GLY A 129 24.62 -6.35 -0.42
C GLY A 129 24.49 -4.89 -0.87
N GLY A 130 23.73 -4.61 -1.94
CA GLY A 130 23.43 -3.26 -2.39
C GLY A 130 22.36 -2.60 -1.53
N ARG A 131 22.62 -1.37 -1.10
CA ARG A 131 21.65 -0.58 -0.31
C ARG A 131 20.38 -0.36 -1.10
N ILE A 132 19.23 -0.79 -0.55
CA ILE A 132 17.91 -0.45 -1.06
C ILE A 132 17.51 0.92 -0.49
N ALA A 133 16.69 1.66 -1.23
CA ALA A 133 16.17 2.95 -0.79
C ALA A 133 15.65 2.88 0.65
N GLY A 134 16.10 3.80 1.40
CA GLY A 134 16.20 3.90 2.82
C GLY A 134 15.03 3.56 3.73
N SER A 135 15.26 3.84 4.99
CA SER A 135 14.27 3.81 6.05
C SER A 135 13.06 4.66 5.71
N TYR A 136 11.90 4.26 6.20
CA TYR A 136 10.69 5.10 6.11
C TYR A 136 10.58 6.11 7.26
N ASP A 137 11.58 6.18 8.15
CA ASP A 137 11.63 7.18 9.22
C ASP A 137 11.79 8.57 8.63
N TRP A 138 10.96 9.50 9.10
CA TRP A 138 10.94 10.89 8.63
C TRP A 138 10.75 11.05 7.11
N ILE A 139 10.19 10.00 6.48
CA ILE A 139 9.83 9.97 5.06
C ILE A 139 8.32 9.70 4.97
N LEU A 140 7.66 10.21 3.93
CA LEU A 140 6.22 10.06 3.71
C LEU A 140 5.37 10.50 4.92
N GLY A 141 5.82 11.54 5.63
CA GLY A 141 5.12 12.11 6.77
C GLY A 141 5.23 11.31 8.08
N ASN A 142 5.99 10.21 8.09
CA ASN A 142 6.29 9.46 9.30
C ASN A 142 7.17 10.32 10.23
N CYS A 143 6.83 10.40 11.50
CA CYS A 143 7.51 11.26 12.47
C CYS A 143 7.58 10.68 13.88
N ASP A 144 7.25 9.41 14.03
CA ASP A 144 7.33 8.67 15.28
C ASP A 144 8.14 7.39 15.08
N THR A 145 8.71 6.85 16.14
CA THR A 145 9.57 5.67 16.11
C THR A 145 8.90 4.45 15.49
N GLU A 146 7.60 4.28 15.68
CA GLU A 146 6.84 3.14 15.14
C GLU A 146 6.16 3.41 13.81
N ASP A 147 6.26 4.63 13.29
CA ASP A 147 5.48 5.02 12.12
C ASP A 147 5.81 4.23 10.86
N ALA A 148 7.07 3.94 10.64
CA ALA A 148 7.50 3.18 9.47
C ALA A 148 6.80 1.82 9.43
N GLN A 149 6.69 1.17 10.57
CA GLN A 149 6.04 -0.11 10.75
C GLN A 149 4.52 0.03 10.78
N LYS A 150 4.02 1.02 11.52
CA LYS A 150 2.60 1.35 11.64
C LYS A 150 1.95 1.66 10.30
N PHE A 151 2.64 2.39 9.44
CA PHE A 151 2.17 2.83 8.13
C PHE A 151 2.83 2.07 6.97
N ARG A 152 3.14 0.79 7.18
CA ARG A 152 3.63 -0.13 6.14
C ARG A 152 2.63 -0.26 4.99
N GLY A 153 3.07 -0.79 3.89
CA GLY A 153 2.24 -0.98 2.70
C GLY A 153 1.00 -1.85 2.96
N ARG A 154 -0.18 -1.34 2.64
CA ARG A 154 -1.45 -2.06 2.74
C ARG A 154 -2.36 -1.80 1.55
N GLY A 155 -3.19 -2.80 1.27
CA GLY A 155 -4.18 -2.76 0.20
C GLY A 155 -3.61 -3.01 -1.18
N PHE A 156 -4.45 -2.90 -2.18
CA PHE A 156 -4.17 -3.30 -3.56
C PHE A 156 -3.07 -2.48 -4.24
N LYS A 157 -2.75 -1.30 -3.72
CA LYS A 157 -1.70 -0.40 -4.19
C LYS A 157 -0.63 -0.11 -3.14
N GLN A 158 -0.55 -0.93 -2.10
CA GLN A 158 0.47 -0.79 -1.06
C GLN A 158 0.57 0.65 -0.53
N LEU A 159 -0.57 1.16 -0.02
CA LEU A 159 -0.64 2.47 0.63
C LEU A 159 0.37 2.53 1.78
N THR A 160 1.39 3.39 1.69
CA THR A 160 2.53 3.43 2.61
C THR A 160 2.79 4.85 3.11
N GLY A 161 3.14 4.97 4.38
CA GLY A 161 3.52 6.24 5.03
C GLY A 161 2.35 7.04 5.56
N ARG A 162 2.56 7.69 6.72
CA ARG A 162 1.52 8.44 7.45
C ARG A 162 0.78 9.46 6.58
N SER A 163 1.50 10.18 5.71
CA SER A 163 0.88 11.20 4.87
C SER A 163 -0.08 10.61 3.83
N ASN A 164 0.29 9.49 3.19
CA ASN A 164 -0.59 8.83 2.24
C ASN A 164 -1.82 8.22 2.93
N TYR A 165 -1.63 7.66 4.13
CA TYR A 165 -2.74 7.21 4.95
C TYR A 165 -3.67 8.36 5.32
N ALA A 166 -3.13 9.51 5.75
CA ALA A 166 -3.94 10.68 6.09
C ALA A 166 -4.77 11.17 4.90
N GLU A 167 -4.19 11.23 3.71
CA GLU A 167 -4.93 11.61 2.49
C GLU A 167 -6.07 10.63 2.19
N TYR A 168 -5.84 9.33 2.35
CA TYR A 168 -6.88 8.33 2.18
C TYR A 168 -7.95 8.43 3.28
N TRP A 169 -7.57 8.68 4.55
CA TRP A 169 -8.48 8.90 5.68
C TRP A 169 -9.38 10.11 5.45
N VAL A 170 -8.81 11.22 4.96
CA VAL A 170 -9.60 12.41 4.56
C VAL A 170 -10.59 12.05 3.45
N TYR A 171 -10.11 11.37 2.41
CA TYR A 171 -10.95 10.93 1.31
C TYR A 171 -12.14 10.07 1.76
N ARG A 172 -11.93 9.23 2.77
CA ARG A 172 -12.95 8.35 3.35
C ARG A 172 -13.78 9.03 4.44
N ALA A 173 -13.52 10.28 4.76
CA ALA A 173 -14.09 10.99 5.91
C ALA A 173 -13.91 10.23 7.24
N TRP A 174 -12.75 9.59 7.43
CA TRP A 174 -12.39 8.87 8.63
C TRP A 174 -11.57 9.69 9.63
N ILE A 175 -11.14 10.87 9.24
CA ILE A 175 -10.42 11.84 10.07
C ILE A 175 -10.95 13.25 9.80
N ASP A 176 -11.02 14.06 10.85
CA ASP A 176 -11.31 15.48 10.70
C ASP A 176 -10.07 16.21 10.14
N THR A 177 -10.26 16.94 9.05
CA THR A 177 -9.20 17.73 8.41
C THR A 177 -8.68 18.86 9.30
N ASN A 178 -9.43 19.29 10.29
CA ASN A 178 -9.01 20.31 11.25
C ASN A 178 -8.17 19.75 12.41
N SER A 179 -8.09 18.42 12.53
CA SER A 179 -7.35 17.76 13.62
C SER A 179 -5.84 17.70 13.39
N PHE A 180 -5.37 18.08 12.21
CA PHE A 180 -3.96 18.07 11.85
C PHE A 180 -3.61 19.20 10.87
N THR A 181 -2.32 19.51 10.74
CA THR A 181 -1.84 20.51 9.79
C THR A 181 -1.52 19.83 8.45
N ALA A 182 -2.11 20.32 7.36
CA ALA A 182 -1.76 19.83 6.03
C ALA A 182 -0.25 19.95 5.78
N LYS A 183 0.34 18.94 5.16
CA LYS A 183 1.76 18.90 4.85
C LYS A 183 2.66 19.16 6.07
N TRP A 184 2.37 18.54 7.21
CA TRP A 184 3.18 18.67 8.43
C TRP A 184 4.65 18.31 8.22
N TRP A 185 4.97 17.50 7.21
CA TRP A 185 6.35 17.17 6.84
C TRP A 185 7.12 18.32 6.17
N GLU A 186 6.46 19.42 5.86
CA GLU A 186 7.08 20.68 5.44
C GLU A 186 7.33 21.64 6.64
N ASP A 187 7.26 21.13 7.87
CA ASP A 187 7.59 21.89 9.08
C ASP A 187 9.05 22.35 9.03
N PRO A 188 9.35 23.61 9.37
CA PRO A 188 10.72 24.12 9.41
C PRO A 188 11.67 23.30 10.30
N LEU A 189 11.11 22.64 11.32
CA LEU A 189 11.87 21.83 12.27
C LEU A 189 11.89 20.33 11.90
N TRP A 190 11.31 19.93 10.78
CA TRP A 190 11.26 18.54 10.32
C TRP A 190 12.62 17.85 10.28
N ARG A 191 13.63 18.58 9.82
CA ARG A 191 15.03 18.10 9.72
C ARG A 191 15.67 17.70 11.06
N LEU A 192 15.08 18.10 12.20
CA LEU A 192 15.60 17.78 13.52
C LEU A 192 15.21 16.37 13.96
N HIS A 193 14.28 15.72 13.24
CA HIS A 193 13.78 14.39 13.54
C HIS A 193 13.32 14.23 15.00
N ASP A 194 12.67 15.26 15.53
CA ASP A 194 12.06 15.26 16.87
C ASP A 194 10.60 15.75 16.77
N ARG A 195 9.65 14.82 16.86
CA ARG A 195 8.21 15.10 16.77
C ARG A 195 7.74 16.14 17.77
N ARG A 196 8.31 16.15 18.97
CA ARG A 196 7.92 17.07 20.05
C ARG A 196 8.23 18.53 19.74
N ARG A 197 9.11 18.76 18.80
CA ARG A 197 9.54 20.10 18.35
C ARG A 197 8.79 20.59 17.12
N LEU A 198 7.98 19.76 16.49
CA LEU A 198 7.20 20.17 15.33
C LEU A 198 6.18 21.23 15.74
N THR A 199 6.08 22.28 14.94
CA THR A 199 5.07 23.34 15.08
C THR A 199 3.79 22.97 14.35
N ARG A 200 3.88 22.08 13.34
CA ARG A 200 2.76 21.54 12.61
C ARG A 200 2.32 20.21 13.23
N ILE A 201 1.02 20.02 13.34
CA ILE A 201 0.42 18.84 13.99
C ILE A 201 0.31 17.71 12.97
N PRO A 202 0.99 16.57 13.13
CA PRO A 202 0.82 15.39 12.28
C PRO A 202 -0.57 14.76 12.44
N ALA A 203 -1.08 14.15 11.38
CA ALA A 203 -2.34 13.39 11.45
C ALA A 203 -2.23 12.24 12.46
N ASN A 204 -3.20 12.13 13.37
CA ASN A 204 -3.31 11.00 14.27
C ASN A 204 -4.20 9.93 13.65
N ILE A 205 -3.61 8.77 13.31
CA ILE A 205 -4.30 7.61 12.78
C ILE A 205 -3.99 6.43 13.69
N GLU A 206 -4.98 6.01 14.45
CA GLU A 206 -4.82 4.93 15.44
C GLU A 206 -4.93 3.55 14.79
N GLU A 207 -5.80 3.40 13.79
CA GLU A 207 -6.16 2.12 13.18
C GLU A 207 -5.78 2.04 11.68
N PRO A 208 -4.50 2.09 11.30
CA PRO A 208 -4.09 2.04 9.89
C PRO A 208 -4.50 0.73 9.19
N HIS A 209 -4.69 -0.34 9.96
CA HIS A 209 -5.17 -1.63 9.52
C HIS A 209 -6.62 -1.64 9.02
N ARG A 210 -7.38 -0.57 9.26
CA ARG A 210 -8.72 -0.42 8.70
C ARG A 210 -8.75 -0.63 7.19
N VAL A 211 -7.61 -0.42 6.52
CA VAL A 211 -7.43 -0.75 5.10
C VAL A 211 -7.64 -2.24 4.84
N THR A 212 -7.14 -3.12 5.71
CA THR A 212 -7.18 -4.57 5.51
C THR A 212 -8.36 -5.28 6.19
N ARG A 213 -9.19 -4.54 6.92
CA ARG A 213 -10.38 -5.10 7.60
C ARG A 213 -11.49 -5.60 6.66
N SER A 214 -11.50 -5.15 5.42
CA SER A 214 -12.45 -5.65 4.42
C SER A 214 -11.84 -5.68 3.03
N GLU A 215 -12.35 -6.58 2.20
CA GLU A 215 -11.96 -6.71 0.81
C GLU A 215 -12.18 -5.38 0.06
N TYR A 216 -13.28 -4.70 0.34
CA TYR A 216 -13.58 -3.42 -0.28
C TYR A 216 -12.52 -2.37 0.06
N ASN A 217 -12.16 -2.20 1.33
CA ASN A 217 -11.13 -1.22 1.72
C ASN A 217 -9.77 -1.54 1.10
N CYS A 218 -9.40 -2.83 1.06
CA CYS A 218 -8.18 -3.28 0.41
C CYS A 218 -8.09 -2.81 -1.04
N ILE A 219 -9.16 -2.99 -1.80
CA ILE A 219 -9.18 -2.66 -3.24
C ILE A 219 -9.40 -1.17 -3.46
N ASP A 220 -10.19 -0.50 -2.60
CA ASP A 220 -10.52 0.92 -2.70
C ASP A 220 -9.29 1.83 -2.60
N THR A 221 -8.25 1.44 -1.87
CA THR A 221 -6.97 2.16 -1.86
C THR A 221 -6.37 2.27 -3.26
N GLY A 222 -6.54 1.23 -4.08
CA GLY A 222 -6.09 1.24 -5.47
C GLY A 222 -6.88 2.22 -6.34
N GLY A 223 -8.19 2.25 -6.16
CA GLY A 223 -9.06 3.21 -6.86
C GLY A 223 -8.75 4.65 -6.46
N PHE A 224 -8.59 4.90 -5.15
CA PHE A 224 -8.17 6.21 -4.64
C PHE A 224 -6.84 6.67 -5.25
N PHE A 225 -5.84 5.79 -5.31
CA PHE A 225 -4.53 6.11 -5.89
C PHE A 225 -4.64 6.61 -7.33
N ILE A 226 -5.54 6.03 -8.13
CA ILE A 226 -5.72 6.41 -9.53
C ILE A 226 -6.37 7.78 -9.71
N VAL A 227 -7.31 8.13 -8.84
CA VAL A 227 -8.01 9.42 -8.91
C VAL A 227 -7.33 10.51 -8.09
N LYS A 228 -6.41 10.14 -7.21
CA LYS A 228 -5.60 11.07 -6.45
C LYS A 228 -4.88 12.01 -7.40
N THR A 229 -5.06 13.30 -7.19
CA THR A 229 -4.37 14.33 -7.98
C THR A 229 -2.90 14.33 -7.61
N VAL A 230 -2.04 14.12 -8.59
CA VAL A 230 -0.59 14.24 -8.42
C VAL A 230 -0.16 15.61 -8.92
N ASP A 231 0.39 16.42 -8.03
CA ASP A 231 1.00 17.67 -8.42
C ASP A 231 2.45 17.39 -8.84
N ARG A 232 2.69 17.41 -10.14
CA ARG A 232 4.04 17.35 -10.70
C ARG A 232 4.36 18.70 -11.32
N ARG A 233 5.23 19.47 -10.70
CA ARG A 233 5.73 20.77 -11.19
C ARG A 233 4.62 21.80 -11.45
N GLY A 234 3.64 21.90 -10.56
CA GLY A 234 2.55 22.86 -10.68
C GLY A 234 1.44 22.48 -11.64
N THR A 235 1.49 21.31 -12.25
CA THR A 235 0.41 20.76 -13.09
C THR A 235 -0.34 19.66 -12.34
N ARG A 236 -1.59 19.90 -11.99
CA ARG A 236 -2.47 18.88 -11.42
C ARG A 236 -2.89 17.93 -12.54
N SER A 237 -2.42 16.70 -12.51
CA SER A 237 -2.88 15.65 -13.41
C SER A 237 -3.32 14.43 -12.63
N SER A 238 -4.38 13.76 -13.06
CA SER A 238 -4.76 12.47 -12.50
C SER A 238 -4.06 11.35 -13.28
N ILE A 239 -3.78 10.23 -12.58
CA ILE A 239 -3.29 9.02 -13.24
C ILE A 239 -4.28 8.53 -14.30
N THR A 240 -5.58 8.73 -14.08
CA THR A 240 -6.63 8.42 -15.06
C THR A 240 -6.39 9.08 -16.40
N ARG A 241 -5.98 10.34 -16.40
CA ARG A 241 -5.65 11.05 -17.64
C ARG A 241 -4.44 10.46 -18.36
N ALA A 242 -3.42 10.08 -17.59
CA ALA A 242 -2.25 9.41 -18.16
C ALA A 242 -2.63 8.05 -18.78
N MET A 243 -3.50 7.28 -18.11
CA MET A 243 -4.01 6.02 -18.64
C MET A 243 -4.75 6.18 -19.98
N ASP A 244 -5.54 7.24 -20.12
CA ASP A 244 -6.28 7.50 -21.37
C ASP A 244 -5.36 7.92 -22.52
N GLN A 245 -4.21 8.48 -22.21
CA GLN A 245 -3.21 8.91 -23.20
C GLN A 245 -2.34 7.75 -23.71
N ASP A 246 -2.19 6.67 -22.97
CA ASP A 246 -1.44 5.48 -23.39
C ASP A 246 -2.08 4.75 -24.58
N SER A 247 -3.34 5.05 -24.91
CA SER A 247 -4.04 4.44 -26.04
C SER A 247 -3.45 4.80 -27.41
N GLU A 248 -2.60 5.81 -27.48
CA GLU A 248 -1.96 6.23 -28.73
C GLU A 248 -0.67 5.44 -29.05
N VAL A 249 -0.22 4.60 -28.15
CA VAL A 249 1.07 3.87 -28.27
C VAL A 249 0.88 2.39 -28.68
N ILE A 250 -0.37 1.91 -28.75
CA ILE A 250 -0.68 0.51 -29.11
C ILE A 250 -1.32 0.46 -30.50
N HIS A 251 -0.60 0.91 -31.48
CA HIS A 251 -0.86 0.65 -32.90
C HIS A 251 0.35 0.00 -33.56
#